data_4c820b471e3358a2b8c8591c486d1bea
#
_entry.id   4c820b471e3358a2b8c8591c486d1bea
#
_cell.length_a   1.000
_cell.length_b   1.000
_cell.length_c   1.000
_cell.angle_alpha   90.00
_cell.angle_beta   90.00
_cell.angle_gamma   90.00
#
_symmetry.space_group_name_H-M   'P 1'
#
loop_
_entity.id
_entity.type
_entity.pdbx_description
1 polymer ?
#
loop_
_entity_poly.entity_id
_entity_poly.type
_entity_poly.pdbx_seq_one_letter_code
_entity_poly.pdbx_strand_id
1 'polypeptide(L)'
;MVPEPGTPADTTVRCSLIVLNYDQRELVVDCVRSMLRAIGPDDEIIVVDNGSTDGSADAIAEAFPVEDVPAVRLLRLPVNRYIFSLNAGLEIARGRFVAFCNNDMVVEDNFVEQALACFVSDDVFAACARVLDRNGIEQGTRTSGYWKHGLLFYQPLPHTDTSTDCFFAVGGQSFYRRDVLTAMGSIDELLWPMYHEDIELSYRAWKSGYRIVYAPGSVCHHLGGHTSRKVFTTTQLRSFVRQNELLMVWKDVTDPGMLLEHVVWLVPRLVMALVRWDPGTLIGFGNAVRRLPRALRARRTVRPEFTRTDREVLALVSTEAITG
;
A
#
# COMPACT_ATOMS: atom_id res chain seq x y z
N MET A 1 19.15 22.32 -3.99
CA MET A 1 19.14 22.23 -5.47
C MET A 1 18.14 21.14 -5.79
N VAL A 2 16.98 21.51 -6.31
CA VAL A 2 15.91 20.55 -6.69
C VAL A 2 16.35 19.98 -8.04
N PRO A 3 16.43 18.64 -8.22
CA PRO A 3 16.74 18.08 -9.53
C PRO A 3 15.59 18.38 -10.50
N GLU A 4 15.92 18.71 -11.73
CA GLU A 4 14.95 18.94 -12.79
C GLU A 4 14.11 17.69 -13.08
N PRO A 5 12.82 17.81 -13.38
CA PRO A 5 11.98 16.67 -13.76
C PRO A 5 12.38 16.22 -15.18
N GLY A 6 12.94 15.03 -15.29
CA GLY A 6 13.20 14.42 -16.58
C GLY A 6 14.54 13.71 -16.79
N THR A 7 15.29 13.42 -15.71
CA THR A 7 16.46 12.55 -15.87
C THR A 7 15.98 11.13 -16.21
N PRO A 8 16.45 10.53 -17.33
CA PRO A 8 16.13 9.12 -17.62
C PRO A 8 16.54 8.27 -16.42
N ALA A 9 15.67 7.35 -16.01
CA ALA A 9 16.00 6.40 -14.94
C ALA A 9 17.36 5.78 -15.24
N ASP A 10 18.28 5.83 -14.29
CA ASP A 10 19.50 5.04 -14.33
C ASP A 10 19.06 3.57 -14.45
N THR A 11 19.15 3.02 -15.65
CA THR A 11 18.58 1.71 -16.02
C THR A 11 19.32 0.54 -15.39
N THR A 12 20.31 0.81 -14.53
CA THR A 12 21.14 -0.20 -13.87
C THR A 12 20.47 -0.80 -12.64
N VAL A 13 19.62 -0.05 -11.90
CA VAL A 13 18.94 -0.56 -10.70
C VAL A 13 17.65 -1.28 -11.08
N ARG A 14 17.57 -2.57 -10.70
CA ARG A 14 16.42 -3.44 -10.99
C ARG A 14 15.26 -3.18 -10.05
N CYS A 15 15.51 -3.21 -8.73
CA CYS A 15 14.49 -3.03 -7.70
C CYS A 15 14.97 -2.15 -6.55
N SER A 16 14.10 -1.26 -6.05
CA SER A 16 14.32 -0.49 -4.82
C SER A 16 13.35 -0.95 -3.74
N LEU A 17 13.86 -1.53 -2.65
CA LEU A 17 13.06 -1.87 -1.48
C LEU A 17 12.99 -0.64 -0.57
N ILE A 18 11.81 -0.07 -0.37
CA ILE A 18 11.59 1.13 0.43
C ILE A 18 11.00 0.70 1.78
N VAL A 19 11.81 0.78 2.83
CA VAL A 19 11.44 0.39 4.20
C VAL A 19 11.03 1.62 4.98
N LEU A 20 9.79 1.66 5.46
CA LEU A 20 9.30 2.76 6.30
C LEU A 20 9.56 2.46 7.77
N ASN A 21 10.37 3.27 8.44
CA ASN A 21 10.67 3.12 9.85
C ASN A 21 10.14 4.29 10.70
N TYR A 22 9.57 3.96 11.86
CA TYR A 22 9.24 4.90 12.91
C TYR A 22 9.32 4.23 14.28
N ASP A 23 10.27 4.68 15.13
CA ASP A 23 10.49 4.23 16.50
C ASP A 23 10.47 2.69 16.68
N GLN A 24 11.28 1.98 15.86
CA GLN A 24 11.40 0.51 15.88
C GLN A 24 12.87 0.09 15.64
N ARG A 25 13.79 0.60 16.48
CA ARG A 25 15.24 0.48 16.31
C ARG A 25 15.74 -0.94 16.02
N GLU A 26 15.32 -1.92 16.82
CA GLU A 26 15.79 -3.30 16.68
C GLU A 26 15.17 -3.99 15.47
N LEU A 27 13.87 -3.81 15.26
CA LEU A 27 13.14 -4.46 14.17
C LEU A 27 13.62 -4.00 12.80
N VAL A 28 13.90 -2.71 12.61
CA VAL A 28 14.34 -2.19 11.32
C VAL A 28 15.72 -2.72 10.92
N VAL A 29 16.65 -2.88 11.87
CA VAL A 29 17.98 -3.44 11.59
C VAL A 29 17.88 -4.91 11.16
N ASP A 30 17.07 -5.71 11.82
CA ASP A 30 16.86 -7.12 11.45
C ASP A 30 16.09 -7.26 10.12
N CYS A 31 15.13 -6.37 9.87
CA CYS A 31 14.43 -6.28 8.59
C CYS A 31 15.42 -6.04 7.44
N VAL A 32 16.27 -5.00 7.54
CA VAL A 32 17.27 -4.68 6.51
C VAL A 32 18.29 -5.81 6.33
N ARG A 33 18.73 -6.45 7.41
CA ARG A 33 19.62 -7.63 7.33
C ARG A 33 18.99 -8.79 6.54
N SER A 34 17.69 -9.03 6.72
CA SER A 34 16.99 -10.07 5.95
C SER A 34 16.90 -9.69 4.48
N MET A 35 16.62 -8.43 4.18
CA MET A 35 16.52 -7.92 2.80
C MET A 35 17.87 -7.97 2.08
N LEU A 36 18.98 -7.69 2.76
CA LEU A 36 20.33 -7.78 2.18
C LEU A 36 20.68 -9.20 1.68
N ARG A 37 20.07 -10.25 2.25
CA ARG A 37 20.23 -11.62 1.74
C ARG A 37 19.34 -11.91 0.52
N ALA A 38 18.22 -11.16 0.39
CA ALA A 38 17.22 -11.37 -0.64
C ALA A 38 17.43 -10.53 -1.89
N ILE A 39 18.27 -9.50 -1.85
CA ILE A 39 18.55 -8.62 -2.99
C ILE A 39 19.72 -9.14 -3.83
N GLY A 40 19.65 -8.83 -5.15
CA GLY A 40 20.76 -9.02 -6.09
C GLY A 40 21.69 -7.80 -6.15
N PRO A 41 22.77 -7.89 -6.95
CA PRO A 41 23.76 -6.82 -7.06
C PRO A 41 23.21 -5.52 -7.68
N ASP A 42 22.12 -5.63 -8.45
CA ASP A 42 21.46 -4.50 -9.12
C ASP A 42 20.23 -4.00 -8.35
N ASP A 43 20.09 -4.34 -7.07
CA ASP A 43 18.98 -3.86 -6.23
C ASP A 43 19.51 -2.89 -5.16
N GLU A 44 18.61 -2.06 -4.62
CA GLU A 44 18.92 -1.15 -3.51
C GLU A 44 17.85 -1.24 -2.40
N ILE A 45 18.24 -0.90 -1.18
CA ILE A 45 17.35 -0.74 -0.02
C ILE A 45 17.38 0.74 0.37
N ILE A 46 16.22 1.35 0.49
CA ILE A 46 16.04 2.73 0.96
C ILE A 46 15.29 2.67 2.28
N VAL A 47 15.96 2.97 3.38
CA VAL A 47 15.30 3.08 4.68
C VAL A 47 14.86 4.52 4.87
N VAL A 48 13.55 4.73 4.96
CA VAL A 48 12.94 6.04 5.25
C VAL A 48 12.69 6.11 6.76
N ASP A 49 13.58 6.78 7.46
CA ASP A 49 13.36 7.10 8.87
C ASP A 49 12.40 8.27 9.00
N ASN A 50 11.24 7.98 9.52
CA ASN A 50 10.07 8.86 9.52
C ASN A 50 10.03 9.77 10.77
N GLY A 51 11.18 10.38 11.12
CA GLY A 51 11.32 11.25 12.28
C GLY A 51 11.35 10.48 13.60
N SER A 52 12.04 9.35 13.63
CA SER A 52 12.21 8.54 14.85
C SER A 52 12.98 9.28 15.94
N THR A 53 12.65 8.99 17.20
CA THR A 53 13.27 9.57 18.40
C THR A 53 13.97 8.53 19.27
N ASP A 54 13.89 7.26 18.93
CA ASP A 54 14.45 6.10 19.66
C ASP A 54 15.90 5.74 19.28
N GLY A 55 16.52 6.54 18.42
CA GLY A 55 17.87 6.26 17.88
C GLY A 55 17.89 5.29 16.69
N SER A 56 16.74 4.98 16.08
CA SER A 56 16.67 4.10 14.92
C SER A 56 17.56 4.54 13.77
N ALA A 57 17.53 5.85 13.42
CA ALA A 57 18.31 6.38 12.31
C ALA A 57 19.83 6.21 12.50
N ASP A 58 20.31 6.38 13.73
CA ASP A 58 21.72 6.20 14.04
C ASP A 58 22.12 4.71 14.04
N ALA A 59 21.25 3.85 14.58
CA ALA A 59 21.47 2.40 14.56
C ALA A 59 21.51 1.85 13.12
N ILE A 60 20.70 2.38 12.20
CA ILE A 60 20.76 2.00 10.78
C ILE A 60 22.08 2.46 10.15
N ALA A 61 22.50 3.71 10.39
CA ALA A 61 23.74 4.24 9.85
C ALA A 61 24.99 3.49 10.39
N GLU A 62 24.96 3.07 11.66
CA GLU A 62 26.01 2.28 12.30
C GLU A 62 26.05 0.83 11.79
N ALA A 63 24.87 0.20 11.62
CA ALA A 63 24.78 -1.19 11.17
C ALA A 63 25.09 -1.36 9.68
N PHE A 64 24.87 -0.32 8.86
CA PHE A 64 25.02 -0.34 7.41
C PHE A 64 25.73 0.92 6.90
N PRO A 65 27.03 1.09 7.22
CA PRO A 65 27.82 2.21 6.71
C PRO A 65 27.83 2.19 5.17
N VAL A 66 27.64 3.34 4.54
CA VAL A 66 27.51 3.44 3.06
C VAL A 66 28.77 2.98 2.34
N GLU A 67 29.93 3.10 2.99
CA GLU A 67 31.22 2.66 2.46
C GLU A 67 31.32 1.13 2.38
N ASP A 68 30.69 0.43 3.32
CA ASP A 68 30.73 -1.05 3.43
C ASP A 68 29.51 -1.70 2.77
N VAL A 69 28.34 -1.03 2.81
CA VAL A 69 27.05 -1.56 2.33
C VAL A 69 26.37 -0.54 1.42
N PRO A 70 26.93 -0.25 0.24
CA PRO A 70 26.41 0.80 -0.66
C PRO A 70 25.01 0.53 -1.19
N ALA A 71 24.51 -0.70 -1.07
CA ALA A 71 23.13 -1.06 -1.42
C ALA A 71 22.10 -0.46 -0.45
N VAL A 72 22.49 -0.03 0.76
CA VAL A 72 21.59 0.56 1.76
C VAL A 72 21.74 2.08 1.78
N ARG A 73 20.62 2.77 1.64
CA ARG A 73 20.54 4.23 1.71
C ARG A 73 19.55 4.64 2.80
N LEU A 74 19.97 5.56 3.67
CA LEU A 74 19.14 6.11 4.72
C LEU A 74 18.64 7.50 4.34
N LEU A 75 17.31 7.66 4.33
CA LEU A 75 16.62 8.96 4.19
C LEU A 75 16.01 9.36 5.54
N ARG A 76 16.55 10.40 6.17
CA ARG A 76 16.04 10.93 7.45
C ARG A 76 15.02 12.03 7.17
N LEU A 77 13.79 11.83 7.63
CA LEU A 77 12.74 12.86 7.56
C LEU A 77 12.61 13.59 8.89
N PRO A 78 12.33 14.89 8.89
CA PRO A 78 12.27 15.68 10.12
C PRO A 78 11.00 15.42 10.94
N VAL A 79 9.93 14.89 10.32
CA VAL A 79 8.63 14.66 10.95
C VAL A 79 7.96 13.41 10.42
N ASN A 80 7.18 12.75 11.27
CA ASN A 80 6.39 11.59 10.90
C ASN A 80 5.19 12.00 10.01
N ARG A 81 5.19 11.54 8.76
CA ARG A 81 4.08 11.68 7.83
C ARG A 81 3.33 10.38 7.59
N TYR A 82 3.46 9.44 8.52
CA TYR A 82 2.84 8.10 8.47
C TYR A 82 3.23 7.36 7.18
N ILE A 83 2.30 6.64 6.57
CA ILE A 83 2.52 5.87 5.35
C ILE A 83 2.94 6.74 4.14
N PHE A 84 2.59 8.03 4.14
CA PHE A 84 2.90 8.97 3.04
C PHE A 84 4.38 9.31 2.92
N SER A 85 5.19 8.98 3.94
CA SER A 85 6.64 9.08 3.85
C SER A 85 7.25 8.09 2.86
N LEU A 86 6.54 7.04 2.45
CA LEU A 86 6.94 6.17 1.34
C LEU A 86 7.07 6.94 0.02
N ASN A 87 6.28 8.01 -0.19
CA ASN A 87 6.40 8.85 -1.38
C ASN A 87 7.79 9.52 -1.45
N ALA A 88 8.36 9.95 -0.30
CA ALA A 88 9.72 10.51 -0.27
C ALA A 88 10.79 9.46 -0.60
N GLY A 89 10.60 8.21 -0.17
CA GLY A 89 11.45 7.10 -0.58
C GLY A 89 11.35 6.80 -2.08
N LEU A 90 10.13 6.87 -2.63
CA LEU A 90 9.88 6.68 -4.06
C LEU A 90 10.56 7.76 -4.93
N GLU A 91 10.59 9.02 -4.47
CA GLU A 91 11.24 10.13 -5.18
C GLU A 91 12.75 9.89 -5.41
N ILE A 92 13.42 9.21 -4.48
CA ILE A 92 14.85 8.91 -4.58
C ILE A 92 15.15 7.49 -5.08
N ALA A 93 14.12 6.65 -5.29
CA ALA A 93 14.26 5.30 -5.78
C ALA A 93 14.70 5.29 -7.26
N ARG A 94 15.66 4.41 -7.60
CA ARG A 94 16.21 4.26 -8.94
C ARG A 94 15.71 3.02 -9.66
N GLY A 95 15.22 2.02 -8.92
CA GLY A 95 14.80 0.74 -9.46
C GLY A 95 13.69 0.87 -10.50
N ARG A 96 13.72 -0.02 -11.52
CA ARG A 96 12.59 -0.22 -12.43
C ARG A 96 11.34 -0.66 -11.68
N PHE A 97 11.53 -1.50 -10.65
CA PHE A 97 10.50 -1.90 -9.70
C PHE A 97 10.75 -1.27 -8.33
N VAL A 98 9.71 -1.08 -7.56
CA VAL A 98 9.81 -0.65 -6.16
C VAL A 98 8.98 -1.57 -5.28
N ALA A 99 9.46 -1.85 -4.07
CA ALA A 99 8.68 -2.53 -3.05
C ALA A 99 8.45 -1.58 -1.88
N PHE A 100 7.21 -1.48 -1.40
CA PHE A 100 6.93 -0.85 -0.11
C PHE A 100 7.00 -1.91 0.98
N CYS A 101 7.81 -1.68 2.00
CA CYS A 101 8.13 -2.65 3.03
C CYS A 101 7.93 -2.06 4.44
N ASN A 102 7.28 -2.83 5.31
CA ASN A 102 7.23 -2.52 6.73
C ASN A 102 8.59 -2.84 7.39
N ASN A 103 8.91 -2.15 8.47
CA ASN A 103 10.15 -2.35 9.22
C ASN A 103 10.13 -3.54 10.20
N ASP A 104 8.98 -4.22 10.33
CA ASP A 104 8.77 -5.38 11.21
C ASP A 104 8.59 -6.69 10.43
N MET A 105 9.25 -6.77 9.27
CA MET A 105 9.29 -7.94 8.40
C MET A 105 10.65 -8.64 8.45
N VAL A 106 10.61 -9.96 8.26
CA VAL A 106 11.78 -10.77 7.88
C VAL A 106 11.43 -11.47 6.58
N VAL A 107 12.23 -11.24 5.53
CA VAL A 107 11.97 -11.81 4.20
C VAL A 107 12.81 -13.07 3.97
N GLU A 108 12.28 -13.98 3.14
CA GLU A 108 13.05 -15.14 2.66
C GLU A 108 14.03 -14.74 1.54
N ASP A 109 15.10 -15.52 1.37
CA ASP A 109 16.22 -15.17 0.48
C ASP A 109 15.82 -14.99 -1.00
N ASN A 110 14.71 -15.59 -1.43
CA ASN A 110 14.17 -15.48 -2.79
C ASN A 110 13.03 -14.45 -2.92
N PHE A 111 12.76 -13.65 -1.89
CA PHE A 111 11.62 -12.72 -1.79
C PHE A 111 11.49 -11.80 -3.01
N VAL A 112 12.59 -11.15 -3.42
CA VAL A 112 12.61 -10.22 -4.56
C VAL A 112 12.43 -10.97 -5.88
N GLU A 113 13.17 -12.04 -6.09
CA GLU A 113 13.14 -12.80 -7.34
C GLU A 113 11.74 -13.37 -7.62
N GLN A 114 11.11 -13.96 -6.60
CA GLN A 114 9.77 -14.55 -6.74
C GLN A 114 8.68 -13.49 -6.99
N ALA A 115 8.82 -12.30 -6.42
CA ALA A 115 7.90 -11.20 -6.71
C ALA A 115 8.09 -10.69 -8.14
N LEU A 116 9.32 -10.44 -8.57
CA LEU A 116 9.60 -9.90 -9.90
C LEU A 116 9.25 -10.87 -11.02
N ALA A 117 9.35 -12.18 -10.78
CA ALA A 117 8.91 -13.22 -11.73
C ALA A 117 7.41 -13.15 -12.05
N CYS A 118 6.60 -12.51 -11.21
CA CYS A 118 5.17 -12.33 -11.46
C CYS A 118 4.83 -11.20 -12.45
N PHE A 119 5.79 -10.34 -12.83
CA PHE A 119 5.59 -9.26 -13.80
C PHE A 119 5.75 -9.76 -15.24
N VAL A 120 4.95 -10.76 -15.61
CA VAL A 120 5.01 -11.49 -16.90
C VAL A 120 4.49 -10.70 -18.10
N SER A 121 3.77 -9.61 -17.87
CA SER A 121 3.21 -8.73 -18.90
C SER A 121 3.18 -7.27 -18.43
N ASP A 122 3.05 -6.33 -19.37
CA ASP A 122 3.11 -4.89 -19.03
C ASP A 122 1.88 -4.37 -18.28
N ASP A 123 0.79 -5.09 -18.31
CA ASP A 123 -0.43 -4.78 -17.56
C ASP A 123 -0.36 -5.19 -16.08
N VAL A 124 0.62 -6.01 -15.67
CA VAL A 124 0.83 -6.31 -14.23
C VAL A 124 1.47 -5.09 -13.57
N PHE A 125 0.69 -4.37 -12.77
CA PHE A 125 1.11 -3.20 -12.02
C PHE A 125 1.81 -3.57 -10.72
N ALA A 126 1.25 -4.50 -9.96
CA ALA A 126 1.75 -4.87 -8.65
C ALA A 126 1.72 -6.38 -8.39
N ALA A 127 2.67 -6.84 -7.57
CA ALA A 127 2.75 -8.21 -7.05
C ALA A 127 2.71 -8.18 -5.52
N CYS A 128 1.69 -8.82 -4.93
CA CYS A 128 1.47 -8.88 -3.50
C CYS A 128 2.13 -10.14 -2.93
N ALA A 129 3.07 -9.97 -2.01
CA ALA A 129 3.78 -11.09 -1.39
C ALA A 129 2.88 -11.92 -0.46
N ARG A 130 3.29 -13.16 -0.25
CA ARG A 130 2.74 -14.03 0.78
C ARG A 130 3.26 -13.62 2.14
N VAL A 131 2.36 -13.36 3.09
CA VAL A 131 2.70 -12.91 4.44
C VAL A 131 2.29 -13.95 5.46
N LEU A 132 3.24 -14.34 6.27
CA LEU A 132 3.07 -15.24 7.41
C LEU A 132 3.25 -14.47 8.72
N ASP A 133 2.51 -14.85 9.75
CA ASP A 133 2.78 -14.34 11.10
C ASP A 133 3.99 -15.06 11.75
N ARG A 134 4.31 -14.72 13.00
CA ARG A 134 5.40 -15.35 13.77
C ARG A 134 5.25 -16.86 13.94
N ASN A 135 4.05 -17.39 13.80
CA ASN A 135 3.72 -18.81 13.96
C ASN A 135 3.61 -19.51 12.60
N GLY A 136 3.90 -18.82 11.49
CA GLY A 136 3.77 -19.34 10.15
C GLY A 136 2.31 -19.39 9.65
N ILE A 137 1.40 -18.65 10.31
CA ILE A 137 -0.01 -18.58 9.90
C ILE A 137 -0.16 -17.50 8.84
N GLU A 138 -0.86 -17.83 7.75
CA GLU A 138 -1.16 -16.95 6.63
C GLU A 138 -1.93 -15.69 7.09
N GLN A 139 -1.49 -14.52 6.69
CA GLN A 139 -2.18 -13.26 6.99
C GLN A 139 -3.18 -12.81 5.91
N GLY A 140 -3.51 -13.71 4.96
CA GLY A 140 -4.58 -13.49 4.00
C GLY A 140 -4.33 -12.35 3.02
N THR A 141 -3.14 -12.30 2.43
CA THR A 141 -2.76 -11.27 1.44
C THR A 141 -3.30 -11.54 0.03
N ARG A 142 -3.70 -12.78 -0.28
CA ARG A 142 -4.50 -13.09 -1.46
C ARG A 142 -5.95 -12.69 -1.20
N THR A 143 -6.50 -11.75 -1.97
CA THR A 143 -7.81 -11.15 -1.67
C THR A 143 -8.71 -11.07 -2.89
N SER A 144 -10.03 -11.18 -2.69
CA SER A 144 -11.06 -10.81 -3.66
C SER A 144 -11.82 -9.57 -3.21
N GLY A 145 -12.41 -8.84 -4.17
CA GLY A 145 -13.17 -7.62 -3.93
C GLY A 145 -14.66 -7.77 -4.26
N TYR A 146 -15.51 -7.10 -3.51
CA TYR A 146 -16.94 -7.06 -3.79
C TYR A 146 -17.59 -5.75 -3.32
N TRP A 147 -18.71 -5.39 -3.97
CA TRP A 147 -19.51 -4.24 -3.58
C TRP A 147 -20.72 -4.67 -2.75
N LYS A 148 -20.95 -4.01 -1.65
CA LYS A 148 -22.10 -4.29 -0.78
C LYS A 148 -22.52 -3.06 0.01
N HIS A 149 -23.82 -2.80 0.02
CA HIS A 149 -24.41 -1.70 0.79
C HIS A 149 -23.73 -0.34 0.52
N GLY A 150 -23.38 -0.08 -0.73
CA GLY A 150 -22.77 1.18 -1.16
C GLY A 150 -21.32 1.38 -0.74
N LEU A 151 -20.57 0.35 -0.40
CA LEU A 151 -19.13 0.39 -0.15
C LEU A 151 -18.42 -0.80 -0.81
N LEU A 152 -17.13 -0.59 -1.04
CA LEU A 152 -16.22 -1.62 -1.49
C LEU A 152 -15.67 -2.40 -0.29
N PHE A 153 -15.72 -3.71 -0.39
CA PHE A 153 -15.19 -4.64 0.61
C PHE A 153 -14.23 -5.62 -0.04
N TYR A 154 -13.45 -6.28 0.77
CA TYR A 154 -12.62 -7.40 0.37
C TYR A 154 -12.76 -8.57 1.34
N GLN A 155 -12.35 -9.74 0.88
CA GLN A 155 -12.20 -10.91 1.72
C GLN A 155 -10.90 -11.64 1.39
N PRO A 156 -10.20 -12.19 2.39
CA PRO A 156 -9.05 -13.03 2.15
C PRO A 156 -9.49 -14.34 1.49
N LEU A 157 -8.62 -14.85 0.60
CA LEU A 157 -8.78 -16.14 -0.06
C LEU A 157 -7.72 -17.11 0.47
N PRO A 158 -7.98 -18.42 0.42
CA PRO A 158 -6.99 -19.43 0.76
C PRO A 158 -5.71 -19.28 -0.08
N HIS A 159 -4.59 -19.71 0.48
CA HIS A 159 -3.32 -19.81 -0.24
C HIS A 159 -3.43 -20.70 -1.49
N THR A 160 -2.63 -20.39 -2.48
CA THR A 160 -2.40 -21.20 -3.67
C THR A 160 -0.93 -21.08 -4.07
N ASP A 161 -0.34 -22.15 -4.61
CA ASP A 161 1.06 -22.15 -5.07
C ASP A 161 1.24 -21.48 -6.45
N THR A 162 0.14 -21.10 -7.11
CA THR A 162 0.17 -20.42 -8.41
C THR A 162 -0.11 -18.93 -8.26
N SER A 163 0.57 -18.10 -9.07
CA SER A 163 0.26 -16.68 -9.17
C SER A 163 -1.14 -16.50 -9.77
N THR A 164 -1.98 -15.73 -9.11
CA THR A 164 -3.36 -15.42 -9.52
C THR A 164 -3.60 -13.93 -9.40
N ASP A 165 -4.66 -13.43 -10.01
CA ASP A 165 -5.11 -12.06 -9.74
C ASP A 165 -5.44 -11.90 -8.26
N CYS A 166 -5.29 -10.67 -7.76
CA CYS A 166 -5.53 -10.29 -6.38
C CYS A 166 -6.22 -8.92 -6.38
N PHE A 167 -7.19 -8.72 -5.49
CA PHE A 167 -7.93 -7.46 -5.48
C PHE A 167 -7.06 -6.25 -5.18
N PHE A 168 -6.18 -6.34 -4.19
CA PHE A 168 -5.27 -5.24 -3.88
C PHE A 168 -3.91 -5.72 -3.41
N ALA A 169 -2.91 -4.89 -3.67
CA ALA A 169 -1.54 -5.04 -3.18
C ALA A 169 -1.48 -4.51 -1.74
N VAL A 170 -1.36 -5.41 -0.78
CA VAL A 170 -1.34 -5.07 0.66
C VAL A 170 -0.17 -4.14 0.97
N GLY A 171 -0.45 -3.05 1.67
CA GLY A 171 0.55 -2.07 2.05
C GLY A 171 1.69 -2.65 2.90
N GLY A 172 2.93 -2.33 2.52
CA GLY A 172 4.13 -2.72 3.25
C GLY A 172 4.72 -4.09 2.90
N GLN A 173 4.17 -4.83 1.91
CA GLN A 173 4.68 -6.13 1.45
C GLN A 173 4.44 -6.35 -0.06
N SER A 174 4.38 -5.28 -0.84
CA SER A 174 4.05 -5.40 -2.26
C SER A 174 5.05 -4.69 -3.15
N PHE A 175 5.22 -5.23 -4.35
CA PHE A 175 6.09 -4.74 -5.41
C PHE A 175 5.27 -4.05 -6.49
N TYR A 176 5.82 -3.00 -7.10
CA TYR A 176 5.13 -2.17 -8.08
C TYR A 176 6.04 -1.83 -9.26
N ARG A 177 5.48 -1.64 -10.46
CA ARG A 177 6.16 -0.92 -11.54
C ARG A 177 6.29 0.54 -11.14
N ARG A 178 7.53 1.02 -11.00
CA ARG A 178 7.81 2.38 -10.51
C ARG A 178 7.27 3.46 -11.46
N ASP A 179 7.43 3.28 -12.76
CA ASP A 179 6.95 4.22 -13.78
C ASP A 179 5.42 4.38 -13.72
N VAL A 180 4.68 3.28 -13.66
CA VAL A 180 3.21 3.28 -13.54
C VAL A 180 2.79 3.88 -12.19
N LEU A 181 3.42 3.47 -11.08
CA LEU A 181 3.13 3.99 -9.74
C LEU A 181 3.31 5.51 -9.68
N THR A 182 4.40 6.01 -10.26
CA THR A 182 4.70 7.46 -10.32
C THR A 182 3.71 8.20 -11.21
N ALA A 183 3.41 7.68 -12.40
CA ALA A 183 2.43 8.27 -13.32
C ALA A 183 1.03 8.35 -12.72
N MET A 184 0.64 7.34 -11.92
CA MET A 184 -0.63 7.32 -11.17
C MET A 184 -0.64 8.29 -9.97
N GLY A 185 0.48 8.94 -9.61
CA GLY A 185 0.59 9.86 -8.47
C GLY A 185 0.81 9.17 -7.14
N SER A 186 1.25 7.89 -7.12
CA SER A 186 1.64 7.13 -5.92
C SER A 186 0.53 7.07 -4.85
N ILE A 187 0.90 7.09 -3.56
CA ILE A 187 -0.04 7.06 -2.43
C ILE A 187 -0.69 8.44 -2.29
N ASP A 188 -2.02 8.49 -2.40
CA ASP A 188 -2.79 9.74 -2.40
C ASP A 188 -2.98 10.30 -0.98
N GLU A 189 -2.40 11.47 -0.71
CA GLU A 189 -2.52 12.17 0.57
C GLU A 189 -3.95 12.63 0.92
N LEU A 190 -4.90 12.50 0.02
CA LEU A 190 -6.32 12.67 0.32
C LEU A 190 -6.74 11.75 1.48
N LEU A 191 -6.13 10.55 1.57
CA LEU A 191 -6.44 9.50 2.53
C LEU A 191 -5.68 9.64 3.88
N TRP A 192 -5.07 10.80 4.14
CA TRP A 192 -4.38 11.08 5.39
C TRP A 192 -5.24 10.78 6.64
N PRO A 193 -4.72 10.14 7.72
CA PRO A 193 -3.29 9.82 7.95
C PRO A 193 -2.90 8.39 7.57
N MET A 194 -3.82 7.44 7.35
CA MET A 194 -3.55 6.04 7.03
C MET A 194 -4.84 5.26 6.76
N TYR A 195 -4.67 4.02 6.26
CA TYR A 195 -5.68 3.04 5.88
C TYR A 195 -6.42 3.35 4.58
N HIS A 196 -6.70 2.30 3.83
CA HIS A 196 -7.32 2.32 2.50
C HIS A 196 -6.46 2.89 1.37
N GLU A 197 -5.24 3.38 1.63
CA GLU A 197 -4.34 3.87 0.60
C GLU A 197 -3.90 2.76 -0.38
N ASP A 198 -3.71 1.54 0.13
CA ASP A 198 -3.37 0.35 -0.64
C ASP A 198 -4.56 -0.15 -1.47
N ILE A 199 -5.75 -0.18 -0.90
CA ILE A 199 -6.98 -0.54 -1.59
C ILE A 199 -7.31 0.50 -2.68
N GLU A 200 -7.20 1.79 -2.37
CA GLU A 200 -7.45 2.88 -3.30
C GLU A 200 -6.49 2.83 -4.49
N LEU A 201 -5.19 2.75 -4.22
CA LEU A 201 -4.16 2.66 -5.25
C LEU A 201 -4.40 1.47 -6.18
N SER A 202 -4.73 0.31 -5.61
CA SER A 202 -5.02 -0.91 -6.35
C SER A 202 -6.29 -0.81 -7.17
N TYR A 203 -7.38 -0.27 -6.58
CA TYR A 203 -8.64 -0.08 -7.30
C TYR A 203 -8.48 0.89 -8.47
N ARG A 204 -7.74 1.98 -8.27
CA ARG A 204 -7.39 2.93 -9.31
C ARG A 204 -6.57 2.27 -10.42
N ALA A 205 -5.60 1.42 -10.08
CA ALA A 205 -4.85 0.64 -11.05
C ALA A 205 -5.77 -0.31 -11.86
N TRP A 206 -6.66 -1.05 -11.20
CA TRP A 206 -7.66 -1.89 -11.87
C TRP A 206 -8.54 -1.07 -12.83
N LYS A 207 -9.01 0.10 -12.41
CA LYS A 207 -9.81 1.02 -13.23
C LYS A 207 -9.03 1.52 -14.46
N SER A 208 -7.72 1.71 -14.33
CA SER A 208 -6.82 2.19 -15.40
C SER A 208 -6.32 1.08 -16.34
N GLY A 209 -6.85 -0.15 -16.21
CA GLY A 209 -6.51 -1.23 -17.12
C GLY A 209 -5.39 -2.18 -16.63
N TYR A 210 -4.79 -1.89 -15.48
CA TYR A 210 -3.75 -2.72 -14.89
C TYR A 210 -4.30 -3.90 -14.09
N ARG A 211 -3.39 -4.79 -13.65
CA ARG A 211 -3.66 -5.95 -12.82
C ARG A 211 -2.79 -5.97 -11.59
N ILE A 212 -3.30 -6.52 -10.51
CA ILE A 212 -2.55 -6.86 -9.30
C ILE A 212 -2.54 -8.38 -9.18
N VAL A 213 -1.38 -8.96 -8.89
CA VAL A 213 -1.23 -10.40 -8.78
C VAL A 213 -0.73 -10.81 -7.39
N TYR A 214 -1.13 -11.98 -6.94
CA TYR A 214 -0.56 -12.63 -5.77
C TYR A 214 0.70 -13.39 -6.17
N ALA A 215 1.80 -13.19 -5.41
CA ALA A 215 3.09 -13.81 -5.62
C ALA A 215 3.37 -14.85 -4.52
N PRO A 216 2.94 -16.10 -4.67
CA PRO A 216 3.00 -17.12 -3.61
C PRO A 216 4.41 -17.48 -3.18
N GLY A 217 5.38 -17.41 -4.11
CA GLY A 217 6.78 -17.69 -3.84
C GLY A 217 7.55 -16.55 -3.18
N SER A 218 7.01 -15.33 -3.18
CA SER A 218 7.59 -14.17 -2.49
C SER A 218 7.09 -14.17 -1.04
N VAL A 219 7.89 -14.68 -0.11
CA VAL A 219 7.45 -14.93 1.27
C VAL A 219 8.12 -13.98 2.24
N CYS A 220 7.35 -13.41 3.15
CA CYS A 220 7.86 -12.67 4.30
C CYS A 220 7.10 -13.03 5.58
N HIS A 221 7.80 -12.88 6.71
CA HIS A 221 7.28 -13.07 8.06
C HIS A 221 7.06 -11.71 8.71
N HIS A 222 5.81 -11.38 9.02
CA HIS A 222 5.43 -10.12 9.66
C HIS A 222 5.42 -10.30 11.18
N LEU A 223 6.40 -9.70 11.84
CA LEU A 223 6.61 -9.90 13.27
C LEU A 223 5.60 -9.15 14.15
N GLY A 224 4.89 -8.18 13.56
CA GLY A 224 3.77 -7.48 14.18
C GLY A 224 4.20 -6.48 15.25
N GLY A 225 4.53 -5.25 14.86
CA GLY A 225 4.85 -4.14 15.79
C GLY A 225 3.63 -3.36 16.27
N HIS A 226 2.49 -3.41 15.57
CA HIS A 226 1.25 -2.67 15.85
C HIS A 226 1.47 -1.17 16.15
N THR A 227 2.39 -0.53 15.43
CA THR A 227 2.79 0.87 15.66
C THR A 227 1.59 1.82 15.68
N SER A 228 0.62 1.64 14.79
CA SER A 228 -0.58 2.47 14.74
C SER A 228 -1.42 2.44 16.03
N ARG A 229 -1.51 1.27 16.70
CA ARG A 229 -2.23 1.12 17.97
C ARG A 229 -1.49 1.71 19.18
N LYS A 230 -0.18 1.93 19.05
CA LYS A 230 0.60 2.66 20.08
C LYS A 230 0.38 4.16 19.98
N VAL A 231 0.11 4.67 18.76
CA VAL A 231 0.00 6.10 18.46
C VAL A 231 -1.44 6.60 18.55
N PHE A 232 -2.42 5.78 18.14
CA PHE A 232 -3.82 6.18 18.00
C PHE A 232 -4.77 5.34 18.83
N THR A 233 -5.82 5.98 19.34
CA THR A 233 -6.94 5.29 20.00
C THR A 233 -7.77 4.49 18.98
N THR A 234 -8.50 3.47 19.44
CA THR A 234 -9.40 2.67 18.60
C THR A 234 -10.44 3.55 17.88
N THR A 235 -10.94 4.59 18.53
CA THR A 235 -11.89 5.55 17.93
C THR A 235 -11.25 6.33 16.77
N GLN A 236 -10.00 6.79 16.95
CA GLN A 236 -9.26 7.48 15.87
C GLN A 236 -9.00 6.56 14.69
N LEU A 237 -8.49 5.34 14.93
CA LEU A 237 -8.25 4.37 13.86
C LEU A 237 -9.53 4.05 13.08
N ARG A 238 -10.65 3.83 13.79
CA ARG A 238 -11.95 3.63 13.15
C ARG A 238 -12.39 4.86 12.35
N SER A 239 -12.14 6.07 12.85
CA SER A 239 -12.51 7.29 12.13
C SER A 239 -11.71 7.46 10.83
N PHE A 240 -10.44 7.07 10.81
CA PHE A 240 -9.61 7.09 9.58
C PHE A 240 -10.13 6.11 8.54
N VAL A 241 -10.40 4.86 8.95
CA VAL A 241 -10.99 3.85 8.06
C VAL A 241 -12.30 4.35 7.46
N ARG A 242 -13.25 4.83 8.29
CA ARG A 242 -14.55 5.30 7.82
C ARG A 242 -14.47 6.54 6.92
N GLN A 243 -13.55 7.47 7.24
CA GLN A 243 -13.26 8.60 6.38
C GLN A 243 -12.77 8.14 5.00
N ASN A 244 -11.78 7.26 4.98
CA ASN A 244 -11.10 6.88 3.74
C ASN A 244 -11.94 5.96 2.85
N GLU A 245 -12.78 5.08 3.44
CA GLU A 245 -13.82 4.34 2.70
C GLU A 245 -14.72 5.27 1.88
N LEU A 246 -15.20 6.36 2.49
CA LEU A 246 -16.06 7.33 1.82
C LEU A 246 -15.30 8.13 0.75
N LEU A 247 -14.10 8.61 1.08
CA LEU A 247 -13.28 9.39 0.15
C LEU A 247 -12.91 8.60 -1.10
N MET A 248 -12.58 7.32 -0.94
CA MET A 248 -12.32 6.40 -2.03
C MET A 248 -13.54 6.25 -2.94
N VAL A 249 -14.73 5.99 -2.38
CA VAL A 249 -15.97 5.90 -3.19
C VAL A 249 -16.24 7.21 -3.93
N TRP A 250 -16.11 8.35 -3.26
CA TRP A 250 -16.37 9.65 -3.89
C TRP A 250 -15.36 10.04 -4.95
N LYS A 251 -14.13 9.53 -4.85
CA LYS A 251 -13.07 9.77 -5.82
C LYS A 251 -13.13 8.79 -7.00
N ASP A 252 -13.20 7.49 -6.75
CA ASP A 252 -12.84 6.46 -7.73
C ASP A 252 -14.05 5.71 -8.32
N VAL A 253 -15.17 5.58 -7.59
CA VAL A 253 -16.35 4.90 -8.10
C VAL A 253 -17.08 5.80 -9.10
N THR A 254 -17.34 5.30 -10.32
CA THR A 254 -17.93 6.07 -11.42
C THR A 254 -19.30 5.55 -11.89
N ASP A 255 -19.70 4.31 -11.54
CA ASP A 255 -21.01 3.74 -11.86
C ASP A 255 -22.13 4.52 -11.14
N PRO A 256 -23.10 5.08 -11.88
CA PRO A 256 -24.19 5.87 -11.27
C PRO A 256 -25.07 5.07 -10.32
N GLY A 257 -25.31 3.78 -10.63
CA GLY A 257 -26.11 2.90 -9.78
C GLY A 257 -25.42 2.60 -8.45
N MET A 258 -24.10 2.36 -8.47
CA MET A 258 -23.31 2.17 -7.27
C MET A 258 -23.25 3.45 -6.42
N LEU A 259 -23.12 4.61 -7.04
CA LEU A 259 -23.16 5.90 -6.34
C LEU A 259 -24.53 6.18 -5.73
N LEU A 260 -25.63 5.85 -6.44
CA LEU A 260 -26.98 5.97 -5.88
C LEU A 260 -27.15 5.04 -4.66
N GLU A 261 -26.76 3.78 -4.79
CA GLU A 261 -26.76 2.83 -3.67
C GLU A 261 -25.94 3.37 -2.49
N HIS A 262 -24.76 3.93 -2.76
CA HIS A 262 -23.92 4.54 -1.73
C HIS A 262 -24.66 5.64 -0.95
N VAL A 263 -25.29 6.58 -1.67
CA VAL A 263 -26.05 7.68 -1.05
C VAL A 263 -27.23 7.15 -0.21
N VAL A 264 -27.96 6.16 -0.74
CA VAL A 264 -29.08 5.53 0.00
C VAL A 264 -28.60 4.88 1.29
N TRP A 265 -27.45 4.19 1.27
CA TRP A 265 -26.91 3.51 2.44
C TRP A 265 -26.20 4.43 3.44
N LEU A 266 -25.91 5.69 3.11
CA LEU A 266 -25.34 6.65 4.08
C LEU A 266 -26.28 6.88 5.27
N VAL A 267 -27.58 7.06 5.02
CA VAL A 267 -28.56 7.35 6.08
C VAL A 267 -28.65 6.22 7.10
N PRO A 268 -28.93 4.95 6.72
CA PRO A 268 -28.98 3.86 7.70
C PRO A 268 -27.64 3.63 8.43
N ARG A 269 -26.50 3.89 7.78
CA ARG A 269 -25.20 3.83 8.47
C ARG A 269 -25.06 4.87 9.57
N LEU A 270 -25.42 6.13 9.29
CA LEU A 270 -25.34 7.20 10.27
C LEU A 270 -26.33 6.97 11.42
N VAL A 271 -27.55 6.55 11.13
CA VAL A 271 -28.53 6.17 12.15
C VAL A 271 -27.98 5.03 13.03
N MET A 272 -27.43 3.99 12.41
CA MET A 272 -26.84 2.87 13.16
C MET A 272 -25.64 3.31 14.01
N ALA A 273 -24.79 4.23 13.52
CA ALA A 273 -23.67 4.78 14.26
C ALA A 273 -24.14 5.58 15.47
N LEU A 274 -25.23 6.33 15.35
CA LEU A 274 -25.86 7.05 16.47
C LEU A 274 -26.44 6.07 17.50
N VAL A 275 -27.24 5.08 17.06
CA VAL A 275 -27.87 4.07 17.93
C VAL A 275 -26.82 3.26 18.70
N ARG A 276 -25.72 2.92 18.05
CA ARG A 276 -24.64 2.10 18.65
C ARG A 276 -23.58 2.92 19.39
N TRP A 277 -23.75 4.22 19.51
CA TRP A 277 -22.75 5.12 20.09
C TRP A 277 -21.35 4.90 19.53
N ASP A 278 -21.25 4.89 18.16
CA ASP A 278 -19.99 4.74 17.44
C ASP A 278 -19.41 6.10 17.01
N PRO A 279 -18.65 6.78 17.90
CA PRO A 279 -18.08 8.10 17.60
C PRO A 279 -17.05 8.04 16.46
N GLY A 280 -16.36 6.90 16.26
CA GLY A 280 -15.41 6.73 15.18
C GLY A 280 -16.06 6.87 13.82
N THR A 281 -17.21 6.26 13.60
CA THR A 281 -17.98 6.39 12.35
C THR A 281 -18.48 7.81 12.15
N LEU A 282 -18.99 8.48 13.19
CA LEU A 282 -19.51 9.84 13.07
C LEU A 282 -18.40 10.87 12.78
N ILE A 283 -17.27 10.76 13.47
CA ILE A 283 -16.09 11.61 13.24
C ILE A 283 -15.55 11.37 11.83
N GLY A 284 -15.43 10.11 11.41
CA GLY A 284 -14.95 9.74 10.08
C GLY A 284 -15.83 10.32 8.98
N PHE A 285 -17.16 10.24 9.12
CA PHE A 285 -18.10 10.87 8.19
C PHE A 285 -17.91 12.39 8.14
N GLY A 286 -17.85 13.08 9.28
CA GLY A 286 -17.63 14.52 9.34
C GLY A 286 -16.31 14.95 8.68
N ASN A 287 -15.24 14.19 8.88
CA ASN A 287 -13.95 14.41 8.25
C ASN A 287 -13.99 14.18 6.73
N ALA A 288 -14.68 13.13 6.26
CA ALA A 288 -14.88 12.87 4.84
C ALA A 288 -15.65 14.01 4.16
N VAL A 289 -16.74 14.49 4.76
CA VAL A 289 -17.53 15.62 4.23
C VAL A 289 -16.66 16.89 4.10
N ARG A 290 -15.82 17.18 5.11
CA ARG A 290 -14.89 18.34 5.01
C ARG A 290 -13.90 18.20 3.85
N ARG A 291 -13.52 16.97 3.48
CA ARG A 291 -12.59 16.67 2.39
C ARG A 291 -13.28 16.41 1.04
N LEU A 292 -14.61 16.37 0.99
CA LEU A 292 -15.37 16.14 -0.23
C LEU A 292 -14.94 17.03 -1.42
N PRO A 293 -14.72 18.35 -1.24
CA PRO A 293 -14.26 19.18 -2.36
C PRO A 293 -12.88 18.76 -2.93
N ARG A 294 -12.00 18.19 -2.07
CA ARG A 294 -10.71 17.64 -2.50
C ARG A 294 -10.91 16.32 -3.24
N ALA A 295 -11.75 15.44 -2.73
CA ALA A 295 -12.09 14.16 -3.37
C ALA A 295 -12.69 14.38 -4.78
N LEU A 296 -13.61 15.32 -4.92
CA LEU A 296 -14.23 15.66 -6.22
C LEU A 296 -13.24 16.30 -7.21
N ARG A 297 -12.26 17.05 -6.72
CA ARG A 297 -11.15 17.53 -7.57
C ARG A 297 -10.25 16.39 -8.01
N ALA A 298 -9.80 15.54 -7.09
CA ALA A 298 -9.00 14.36 -7.40
C ALA A 298 -9.71 13.44 -8.39
N ARG A 299 -11.03 13.22 -8.23
CA ARG A 299 -11.85 12.48 -9.19
C ARG A 299 -11.74 13.01 -10.62
N ARG A 300 -11.74 14.32 -10.81
CA ARG A 300 -11.62 14.93 -12.14
C ARG A 300 -10.26 14.67 -12.79
N THR A 301 -9.22 14.53 -11.96
CA THR A 301 -7.87 14.21 -12.42
C THR A 301 -7.73 12.74 -12.81
N VAL A 302 -8.20 11.80 -11.97
CA VAL A 302 -7.99 10.37 -12.19
C VAL A 302 -8.99 9.75 -13.18
N ARG A 303 -10.21 10.28 -13.27
CA ARG A 303 -11.28 9.71 -14.10
C ARG A 303 -10.92 9.55 -15.60
N PRO A 304 -10.21 10.49 -16.24
CA PRO A 304 -9.83 10.33 -17.65
C PRO A 304 -8.93 9.12 -17.93
N GLU A 305 -8.20 8.63 -16.92
CA GLU A 305 -7.30 7.50 -17.00
C GLU A 305 -8.04 6.14 -16.91
N PHE A 306 -9.33 6.16 -16.54
CA PHE A 306 -10.11 4.94 -16.33
C PHE A 306 -10.55 4.33 -17.64
N THR A 307 -10.08 3.12 -17.93
CA THR A 307 -10.41 2.32 -19.10
C THR A 307 -11.42 1.22 -18.81
N ARG A 308 -11.63 0.90 -17.51
CA ARG A 308 -12.61 -0.10 -17.05
C ARG A 308 -13.71 0.55 -16.21
N THR A 309 -14.91 0.04 -16.33
CA THR A 309 -16.02 0.36 -15.44
C THR A 309 -15.86 -0.29 -14.07
N ASP A 310 -16.57 0.20 -13.05
CA ASP A 310 -16.55 -0.42 -11.71
C ASP A 310 -17.04 -1.87 -11.75
N ARG A 311 -18.04 -2.17 -12.59
CA ARG A 311 -18.60 -3.53 -12.73
C ARG A 311 -17.61 -4.51 -13.39
N GLU A 312 -16.87 -4.06 -14.40
CA GLU A 312 -15.80 -4.86 -15.01
C GLU A 312 -14.70 -5.18 -14.00
N VAL A 313 -14.27 -4.18 -13.21
CA VAL A 313 -13.28 -4.42 -12.15
C VAL A 313 -13.81 -5.43 -11.14
N LEU A 314 -15.02 -5.25 -10.62
CA LEU A 314 -15.61 -6.18 -9.65
C LEU A 314 -15.80 -7.60 -10.22
N ALA A 315 -16.09 -7.73 -11.50
CA ALA A 315 -16.16 -9.04 -12.15
C ALA A 315 -14.78 -9.72 -12.20
N LEU A 316 -13.70 -8.97 -12.50
CA LEU A 316 -12.32 -9.49 -12.56
C LEU A 316 -11.78 -9.90 -11.18
N VAL A 317 -12.13 -9.16 -10.13
CA VAL A 317 -11.60 -9.38 -8.77
C VAL A 317 -12.56 -10.13 -7.85
N SER A 318 -13.67 -10.67 -8.39
CA SER A 318 -14.60 -11.51 -7.62
C SER A 318 -13.93 -12.82 -7.17
N THR A 319 -14.48 -13.44 -6.15
CA THR A 319 -13.99 -14.75 -5.69
C THR A 319 -14.02 -15.79 -6.80
N GLU A 320 -15.10 -15.85 -7.57
CA GLU A 320 -15.26 -16.81 -8.68
C GLU A 320 -14.20 -16.58 -9.77
N ALA A 321 -13.92 -15.34 -10.15
CA ALA A 321 -12.91 -15.04 -11.17
C ALA A 321 -11.47 -15.36 -10.71
N ILE A 322 -11.16 -15.16 -9.43
CA ILE A 322 -9.80 -15.39 -8.90
C ILE A 322 -9.55 -16.88 -8.59
N THR A 323 -10.60 -17.65 -8.27
CA THR A 323 -10.47 -19.07 -7.87
C THR A 323 -10.80 -20.06 -8.96
N GLY A 324 -11.47 -19.64 -10.05
CA GLY A 324 -11.79 -20.47 -11.22
C GLY A 324 -10.63 -20.57 -12.17
#